data_4398a9817bf66b63ea37162b5d4917f3
#
_entry.id   4398a9817bf66b63ea37162b5d4917f3
#
_cell.length_a   1.000
_cell.length_b   1.000
_cell.length_c   1.000
_cell.angle_alpha   90.00
_cell.angle_beta   90.00
_cell.angle_gamma   90.00
#
_symmetry.space_group_name_H-M   'P 1'
#
loop_
_entity.id
_entity.type
_entity.pdbx_description
1 polymer ?
#
loop_
_entity_poly.entity_id
_entity_poly.type
_entity_poly.pdbx_seq_one_letter_code
_entity_poly.pdbx_strand_id
1 'polypeptide(L)'
;QEAEFAILHDPVFEQVMLVGEGRPFVVLLAVTQETDENVLIRRANDKLRDFPRWTRVRRVIVQKEPWSVNNGLLTPTLKLKRKVTLDNFARELAGLYE
;
A
#
# COMPACT_ATOMS: atom_id res chain seq x y z
N GLN A 1 -10.19 -1.94 -3.33
CA GLN A 1 -9.53 -2.35 -4.54
C GLN A 1 -9.58 -1.32 -5.64
N GLU A 2 -10.68 -0.57 -5.74
CA GLU A 2 -10.73 0.51 -6.70
C GLU A 2 -9.74 1.60 -6.36
N ALA A 3 -9.57 1.90 -5.08
CA ALA A 3 -8.61 2.90 -4.64
C ALA A 3 -7.18 2.46 -4.95
N GLU A 4 -6.87 1.18 -4.69
CA GLU A 4 -5.55 0.65 -5.00
C GLU A 4 -5.29 0.71 -6.50
N PHE A 5 -6.30 0.38 -7.30
CA PHE A 5 -6.18 0.43 -8.75
C PHE A 5 -5.91 1.85 -9.23
N ALA A 6 -6.59 2.83 -8.62
CA ALA A 6 -6.38 4.24 -8.96
C ALA A 6 -4.95 4.68 -8.66
N ILE A 7 -4.42 4.28 -7.50
CA ILE A 7 -3.05 4.63 -7.12
C ILE A 7 -2.05 4.05 -8.12
N LEU A 8 -2.30 2.84 -8.61
CA LEU A 8 -1.41 2.19 -9.56
C LEU A 8 -1.33 2.87 -10.91
N HIS A 9 -2.21 3.84 -11.19
CA HIS A 9 -2.07 4.65 -12.40
C HIS A 9 -0.84 5.57 -12.35
N ASP A 10 -0.27 5.79 -11.16
CA ASP A 10 0.99 6.50 -11.05
C ASP A 10 2.12 5.47 -11.14
N PRO A 11 2.99 5.56 -12.16
CA PRO A 11 4.02 4.54 -12.37
C PRO A 11 5.10 4.49 -11.28
N VAL A 12 5.13 5.43 -10.34
CA VAL A 12 6.06 5.32 -9.22
C VAL A 12 5.71 4.12 -8.36
N PHE A 13 4.46 3.68 -8.37
CA PHE A 13 4.01 2.53 -7.58
C PHE A 13 3.99 1.28 -8.45
N GLU A 14 4.79 0.28 -8.08
CA GLU A 14 4.81 -1.00 -8.79
C GLU A 14 3.70 -1.93 -8.29
N GLN A 15 3.54 -2.00 -6.98
CA GLN A 15 2.47 -2.77 -6.34
C GLN A 15 2.06 -2.04 -5.09
N VAL A 16 0.77 -2.11 -4.73
CA VAL A 16 0.26 -1.41 -3.56
C VAL A 16 -0.80 -2.22 -2.84
N MET A 17 -0.94 -1.97 -1.54
CA MET A 17 -2.03 -2.48 -0.74
C MET A 17 -2.41 -1.43 0.29
N LEU A 18 -3.69 -1.07 0.35
CA LEU A 18 -4.19 -0.14 1.37
C LEU A 18 -4.61 -0.88 2.62
N VAL A 19 -4.24 -0.34 3.77
CA VAL A 19 -4.57 -0.88 5.08
C VAL A 19 -5.26 0.23 5.85
N GLY A 20 -6.52 0.02 6.22
CA GLY A 20 -7.25 1.08 6.92
C GLY A 20 -8.47 0.62 7.65
N GLU A 21 -9.02 -0.54 7.30
CA GLU A 21 -10.26 -1.01 7.90
C GLU A 21 -10.08 -1.23 9.40
N GLY A 22 -10.94 -0.59 10.19
CA GLY A 22 -10.86 -0.69 11.64
C GLY A 22 -9.67 0.03 12.26
N ARG A 23 -8.98 0.88 11.50
CA ARG A 23 -7.78 1.57 11.96
C ARG A 23 -8.02 3.08 12.00
N PRO A 24 -7.25 3.82 12.83
CA PRO A 24 -7.46 5.27 12.93
C PRO A 24 -7.10 6.05 11.69
N PHE A 25 -6.27 5.51 10.81
CA PHE A 25 -5.93 6.16 9.54
C PHE A 25 -5.46 5.12 8.54
N VAL A 26 -5.35 5.55 7.28
CA VAL A 26 -4.99 4.65 6.18
C VAL A 26 -3.47 4.66 5.96
N VAL A 27 -2.90 3.47 5.85
CA VAL A 27 -1.49 3.25 5.52
C VAL A 27 -1.42 2.56 4.16
N LEU A 28 -0.48 2.98 3.33
CA LEU A 28 -0.23 2.33 2.05
C LEU A 28 1.03 1.48 2.15
N LEU A 29 0.90 0.20 1.83
CA LEU A 29 2.06 -0.66 1.62
C LEU A 29 2.40 -0.54 0.15
N ALA A 30 3.63 -0.16 -0.19
CA ALA A 30 3.98 0.11 -1.58
C ALA A 30 5.30 -0.52 -1.97
N VAL A 31 5.29 -1.22 -3.09
CA VAL A 31 6.53 -1.64 -3.74
C VAL A 31 6.91 -0.52 -4.69
N THR A 32 8.04 0.11 -4.42
CA THR A 32 8.49 1.27 -5.18
C THR A 32 9.98 1.48 -4.93
N GLN A 33 10.62 2.16 -5.85
CA GLN A 33 12.03 2.54 -5.70
C GLN A 33 12.18 3.92 -5.07
N GLU A 34 11.09 4.70 -4.98
CA GLU A 34 11.10 5.99 -4.31
C GLU A 34 11.17 5.79 -2.80
N THR A 35 12.04 6.55 -2.13
CA THR A 35 12.24 6.40 -0.68
C THR A 35 11.67 7.56 0.13
N ASP A 36 11.28 8.66 -0.51
CA ASP A 36 10.72 9.80 0.19
C ASP A 36 9.24 9.56 0.46
N GLU A 37 8.90 9.30 1.73
CA GLU A 37 7.53 9.00 2.12
C GLU A 37 6.58 10.15 1.79
N ASN A 38 7.01 11.40 1.96
CA ASN A 38 6.15 12.54 1.68
C ASN A 38 5.78 12.65 0.21
N VAL A 39 6.71 12.31 -0.67
CA VAL A 39 6.45 12.27 -2.11
C VAL A 39 5.40 11.20 -2.40
N LEU A 40 5.55 10.02 -1.80
CA LEU A 40 4.63 8.91 -2.03
C LEU A 40 3.23 9.23 -1.51
N ILE A 41 3.14 9.84 -0.32
CA ILE A 41 1.84 10.24 0.25
C ILE A 41 1.13 11.20 -0.71
N ARG A 42 1.84 12.21 -1.19
CA ARG A 42 1.26 13.21 -2.09
C ARG A 42 0.79 12.57 -3.39
N ARG A 43 1.62 11.71 -3.98
CA ARG A 43 1.29 11.08 -5.25
C ARG A 43 0.13 10.11 -5.14
N ALA A 44 0.08 9.33 -4.04
CA ALA A 44 -1.04 8.43 -3.81
C ALA A 44 -2.33 9.21 -3.63
N ASN A 45 -2.31 10.26 -2.83
CA ASN A 45 -3.50 11.06 -2.56
C ASN A 45 -3.96 11.84 -3.79
N ASP A 46 -3.04 12.19 -4.68
CA ASP A 46 -3.41 12.82 -5.95
C ASP A 46 -4.32 11.89 -6.77
N LYS A 47 -4.06 10.60 -6.73
CA LYS A 47 -4.89 9.62 -7.44
C LYS A 47 -6.20 9.34 -6.71
N LEU A 48 -6.31 9.72 -5.44
CA LEU A 48 -7.50 9.48 -4.64
C LEU A 48 -8.39 10.69 -4.51
N ARG A 49 -8.17 11.74 -5.29
CA ARG A 49 -8.93 13.00 -5.17
C ARG A 49 -10.43 12.83 -5.29
N ASP A 50 -10.86 11.91 -6.14
CA ASP A 50 -12.28 11.67 -6.38
C ASP A 50 -12.87 10.61 -5.46
N PHE A 51 -12.08 10.10 -4.53
CA PHE A 51 -12.53 9.12 -3.54
C PHE A 51 -12.92 9.83 -2.25
N PRO A 52 -13.70 9.18 -1.37
CA PRO A 52 -14.07 9.79 -0.10
C PRO A 52 -12.84 10.18 0.73
N ARG A 53 -13.00 11.23 1.53
CA ARG A 53 -11.90 11.77 2.32
C ARG A 53 -11.24 10.75 3.23
N TRP A 54 -12.02 9.82 3.77
CA TRP A 54 -11.48 8.83 4.70
C TRP A 54 -10.52 7.85 4.01
N THR A 55 -10.42 7.87 2.69
CA THR A 55 -9.44 7.02 1.97
C THR A 55 -8.05 7.65 1.90
N ARG A 56 -7.87 8.88 2.39
CA ARG A 56 -6.58 9.56 2.28
C ARG A 56 -5.48 8.80 3.00
N VAL A 57 -4.36 8.60 2.30
CA VAL A 57 -3.19 7.93 2.85
C VAL A 57 -2.46 8.86 3.80
N ARG A 58 -2.17 8.38 5.02
CA ARG A 58 -1.45 9.14 6.04
C ARG A 58 0.01 8.71 6.16
N ARG A 59 0.29 7.44 5.93
CA ARG A 59 1.66 6.91 6.02
C ARG A 59 1.87 5.90 4.90
N VAL A 60 3.13 5.68 4.53
CA VAL A 60 3.51 4.70 3.52
C VAL A 60 4.65 3.85 4.05
N ILE A 61 4.51 2.53 3.91
CA ILE A 61 5.59 1.59 4.19
C ILE A 61 6.12 1.12 2.85
N VAL A 62 7.41 1.32 2.62
CA VAL A 62 8.06 1.04 1.34
C VAL A 62 8.77 -0.30 1.37
N GLN A 63 8.62 -1.06 0.31
CA GLN A 63 9.40 -2.26 0.06
C GLN A 63 9.92 -2.19 -1.37
N LYS A 64 11.21 -2.48 -1.56
CA LYS A 64 11.80 -2.42 -2.90
C LYS A 64 11.62 -3.72 -3.67
N GLU A 65 11.59 -4.84 -2.96
CA GLU A 65 11.46 -6.16 -3.59
C GLU A 65 9.99 -6.43 -3.95
N PRO A 66 9.69 -6.73 -5.21
CA PRO A 66 8.30 -6.99 -5.62
C PRO A 66 7.69 -8.19 -4.92
N TRP A 67 6.39 -8.11 -4.68
CA TRP A 67 5.61 -9.26 -4.21
C TRP A 67 5.47 -10.24 -5.36
N SER A 68 5.62 -11.53 -5.08
CA SER A 68 5.63 -12.55 -6.14
C SER A 68 5.03 -13.84 -5.62
N VAL A 69 4.85 -14.78 -6.55
CA VAL A 69 4.44 -16.14 -6.19
C VAL A 69 5.55 -16.80 -5.36
N ASN A 70 6.81 -16.57 -5.77
CA ASN A 70 7.95 -17.22 -5.11
C ASN A 70 8.10 -16.80 -3.64
N ASN A 71 7.83 -15.54 -3.30
CA ASN A 71 7.97 -15.13 -1.90
C ASN A 71 6.68 -15.31 -1.10
N GLY A 72 5.66 -15.94 -1.71
CA GLY A 72 4.45 -16.33 -1.00
C GLY A 72 3.41 -15.25 -0.87
N LEU A 73 3.61 -14.08 -1.48
CA LEU A 73 2.68 -12.95 -1.32
C LEU A 73 1.63 -12.86 -2.42
N LEU A 74 1.84 -13.57 -3.53
CA LEU A 74 0.86 -13.63 -4.62
C LEU A 74 0.40 -15.07 -4.85
N THR A 75 -0.86 -15.23 -5.28
CA THR A 75 -1.37 -16.52 -5.74
C THR A 75 -0.80 -16.84 -7.13
N PRO A 76 -0.94 -18.09 -7.61
CA PRO A 76 -0.50 -18.43 -8.96
C PRO A 76 -1.15 -17.58 -10.05
N THR A 77 -2.35 -17.01 -9.80
CA THR A 77 -2.99 -16.11 -10.74
C THR A 77 -2.61 -14.65 -10.49
N LEU A 78 -1.57 -14.42 -9.71
CA LEU A 78 -0.99 -13.11 -9.39
C LEU A 78 -1.90 -12.20 -8.56
N LYS A 79 -2.81 -12.79 -7.79
CA LYS A 79 -3.64 -12.03 -6.85
C LYS A 79 -2.91 -11.92 -5.52
N LEU A 80 -3.01 -10.73 -4.91
CA LEU A 80 -2.36 -10.46 -3.63
C LEU A 80 -3.00 -11.29 -2.51
N LYS A 81 -2.15 -11.97 -1.73
CA LYS A 81 -2.59 -12.67 -0.53
C LYS A 81 -2.60 -11.67 0.61
N ARG A 82 -3.75 -11.01 0.81
CA ARG A 82 -3.83 -9.86 1.71
C ARG A 82 -3.48 -10.20 3.14
N LYS A 83 -3.99 -11.30 3.68
CA LYS A 83 -3.70 -11.66 5.06
C LYS A 83 -2.22 -11.96 5.26
N VAL A 84 -1.61 -12.69 4.34
CA VAL A 84 -0.18 -13.01 4.42
C VAL A 84 0.64 -11.74 4.36
N THR A 85 0.26 -10.82 3.49
CA THR A 85 0.96 -9.55 3.36
C THR A 85 0.85 -8.70 4.62
N LEU A 86 -0.37 -8.64 5.22
CA LEU A 86 -0.56 -7.94 6.48
C LEU A 86 0.32 -8.53 7.58
N ASP A 87 0.38 -9.86 7.66
CA ASP A 87 1.22 -10.52 8.67
C ASP A 87 2.69 -10.20 8.44
N ASN A 88 3.09 -10.14 7.18
CA ASN A 88 4.47 -9.84 6.81
C ASN A 88 4.89 -8.43 7.25
N PHE A 89 3.95 -7.49 7.30
CA PHE A 89 4.21 -6.11 7.70
C PHE A 89 3.67 -5.78 9.09
N ALA A 90 3.30 -6.81 9.88
CA ALA A 90 2.60 -6.58 11.15
C ALA A 90 3.40 -5.69 12.10
N ARG A 91 4.72 -5.90 12.17
CA ARG A 91 5.57 -5.12 13.10
C ARG A 91 5.64 -3.67 12.68
N GLU A 92 5.86 -3.41 11.40
CA GLU A 92 5.93 -2.04 10.88
C GLU A 92 4.60 -1.33 11.06
N LEU A 93 3.49 -2.03 10.77
CA LEU A 93 2.16 -1.44 10.93
C LEU A 93 1.88 -1.10 12.39
N ALA A 94 2.23 -2.00 13.31
CA ALA A 94 2.01 -1.74 14.73
C ALA A 94 2.75 -0.47 15.18
N GLY A 95 3.97 -0.28 14.69
CA GLY A 95 4.74 0.91 15.01
C GLY A 95 4.10 2.20 14.53
N LEU A 96 3.43 2.16 13.38
CA LEU A 96 2.79 3.35 12.84
C LEU A 96 1.50 3.71 13.56
N TYR A 97 0.78 2.71 14.09
CA TYR A 97 -0.51 2.93 14.74
C TYR A 97 -0.41 3.17 16.24
N GLU A 98 0.76 3.08 16.81
CA GLU A 98 0.98 3.36 18.24
C GLU A 98 0.75 4.81 18.60
#